data_844102f936eadf00752f4c0fe45fdffe
#
_entry.id   844102f936eadf00752f4c0fe45fdffe
#
_cell.length_a   1.000
_cell.length_b   1.000
_cell.length_c   1.000
_cell.angle_alpha   90.00
_cell.angle_beta   90.00
_cell.angle_gamma   90.00
#
_symmetry.space_group_name_H-M   'P 1'
#
loop_
_entity.id
_entity.type
_entity.pdbx_description
1 polymer ?
#
loop_
_entity_poly.entity_id
_entity_poly.type
_entity_poly.pdbx_seq_one_letter_code
_entity_poly.pdbx_strand_id
1 'polypeptide(L)'
;MKRREFLKLSLGAAAVASVSPVAHAQTPLKEIRIGYQKTGVLVIARQQAVLEKRFAARQIGIKWIEFTSGPPLLEAMSIGSVDLGSVGDTPPIFAQAANANVLYVAGSRITNGQGILVAANSSIRTIADLKGKRVGFTKGSSAHNVVIATLEKAGLTYEDITPVYLTPPDAGPAFANGSIDAWAVWDPYFAIGEKRQSGRILINAVDVAKTNSFYLANRDFANAYVKETREVIDGLAEAARWAEANRAEVASALAAITGVPLEVQTVAANRASFLIGPVTDEIVTTQQAVADRFHRLGLIPKPITVRDIVWRHTQS
;
A
#
# COMPACT_ATOMS: atom_id res chain seq x y z
N MET A 1 7.41 -90.00 -22.92
CA MET A 1 8.39 -89.54 -23.91
C MET A 1 8.52 -88.03 -23.77
N LYS A 2 9.54 -87.56 -23.09
CA LYS A 2 10.77 -86.83 -23.55
C LYS A 2 10.50 -85.67 -24.47
N ARG A 3 10.83 -84.46 -23.96
CA ARG A 3 11.71 -83.40 -24.55
C ARG A 3 11.62 -82.15 -23.64
N ARG A 4 12.56 -81.91 -22.77
CA ARG A 4 13.90 -81.23 -22.97
C ARG A 4 13.75 -79.86 -23.64
N GLU A 5 13.85 -78.83 -22.78
CA GLU A 5 14.89 -77.79 -22.69
C GLU A 5 15.15 -76.98 -23.97
N PHE A 6 14.95 -75.71 -23.84
CA PHE A 6 15.95 -74.71 -24.22
C PHE A 6 15.76 -73.37 -23.46
N LEU A 7 16.63 -73.16 -22.50
CA LEU A 7 16.81 -71.82 -21.91
C LEU A 7 17.38 -70.92 -23.01
N LYS A 8 16.78 -69.76 -23.22
CA LYS A 8 17.46 -68.61 -23.82
C LYS A 8 17.40 -67.43 -22.84
N LEU A 9 18.59 -67.14 -22.29
CA LEU A 9 18.90 -65.90 -21.60
C LEU A 9 18.71 -64.75 -22.59
N SER A 10 17.78 -63.85 -22.31
CA SER A 10 17.70 -62.55 -22.92
C SER A 10 18.05 -61.53 -21.86
N LEU A 11 19.30 -61.01 -21.89
CA LEU A 11 19.71 -59.80 -21.17
C LEU A 11 18.84 -58.62 -21.65
N GLY A 12 17.88 -58.22 -20.84
CA GLY A 12 17.16 -57.00 -21.01
C GLY A 12 18.02 -55.83 -20.47
N ALA A 13 18.63 -55.04 -21.34
CA ALA A 13 19.25 -53.78 -20.98
C ALA A 13 18.14 -52.81 -20.48
N ALA A 14 18.07 -52.62 -19.18
CA ALA A 14 17.21 -51.56 -18.59
C ALA A 14 17.82 -50.20 -18.97
N ALA A 15 17.25 -49.56 -19.98
CA ALA A 15 17.51 -48.13 -20.27
C ALA A 15 16.95 -47.32 -19.14
N VAL A 16 17.79 -46.87 -18.21
CA VAL A 16 17.45 -45.85 -17.22
C VAL A 16 17.30 -44.54 -18.01
N ALA A 17 16.07 -44.21 -18.36
CA ALA A 17 15.72 -42.89 -18.86
C ALA A 17 15.95 -41.90 -17.73
N SER A 18 17.10 -41.21 -17.74
CA SER A 18 17.31 -40.04 -16.88
C SER A 18 16.32 -38.95 -17.28
N VAL A 19 15.24 -38.84 -16.52
CA VAL A 19 14.34 -37.70 -16.62
C VAL A 19 15.10 -36.49 -16.07
N SER A 20 15.79 -35.76 -16.96
CA SER A 20 16.30 -34.45 -16.60
C SER A 20 15.14 -33.56 -16.22
N PRO A 21 15.19 -32.87 -15.07
CA PRO A 21 14.16 -31.91 -14.74
C PRO A 21 14.15 -30.85 -15.84
N VAL A 22 13.04 -30.71 -16.53
CA VAL A 22 12.81 -29.62 -17.47
C VAL A 22 12.84 -28.34 -16.62
N ALA A 23 13.98 -27.67 -16.62
CA ALA A 23 14.07 -26.32 -16.08
C ALA A 23 13.05 -25.49 -16.86
N HIS A 24 11.94 -25.11 -16.20
CA HIS A 24 11.01 -24.16 -16.77
C HIS A 24 11.80 -22.88 -16.99
N ALA A 25 12.17 -22.60 -18.23
CA ALA A 25 12.80 -21.35 -18.58
C ALA A 25 11.82 -20.23 -18.22
N GLN A 26 12.16 -19.45 -17.20
CA GLN A 26 11.38 -18.31 -16.77
C GLN A 26 11.23 -17.35 -17.95
N THR A 27 10.01 -16.97 -18.27
CA THR A 27 9.75 -16.00 -19.36
C THR A 27 10.55 -14.72 -19.08
N PRO A 28 11.35 -14.23 -20.04
CA PRO A 28 12.12 -13.00 -19.83
C PRO A 28 11.19 -11.84 -19.45
N LEU A 29 11.47 -11.17 -18.34
CA LEU A 29 10.74 -10.00 -17.90
C LEU A 29 10.99 -8.84 -18.86
N LYS A 30 9.93 -8.26 -19.43
CA LYS A 30 10.02 -7.14 -20.37
C LYS A 30 9.57 -5.80 -19.76
N GLU A 31 8.70 -5.85 -18.77
CA GLU A 31 8.10 -4.67 -18.14
C GLU A 31 7.80 -4.95 -16.67
N ILE A 32 7.97 -3.93 -15.82
CA ILE A 32 7.52 -3.90 -14.42
C ILE A 32 6.47 -2.81 -14.29
N ARG A 33 5.28 -3.16 -13.79
CA ARG A 33 4.13 -2.26 -13.64
C ARG A 33 4.04 -1.79 -12.20
N ILE A 34 4.22 -0.47 -12.00
CA ILE A 34 4.24 0.17 -10.68
C ILE A 34 2.97 0.96 -10.46
N GLY A 35 2.16 0.54 -9.48
CA GLY A 35 0.99 1.28 -9.04
C GLY A 35 1.37 2.37 -8.02
N TYR A 36 0.91 3.61 -8.25
CA TYR A 36 1.22 4.73 -7.36
C TYR A 36 0.00 5.62 -7.10
N GLN A 37 0.06 6.41 -6.03
CA GLN A 37 -0.87 7.47 -5.69
C GLN A 37 -0.14 8.83 -5.77
N LYS A 38 -0.87 9.95 -5.72
CA LYS A 38 -0.29 11.32 -5.80
C LYS A 38 0.55 11.72 -4.58
N THR A 39 1.26 10.78 -3.99
CA THR A 39 2.06 10.98 -2.76
C THR A 39 3.21 9.98 -2.68
N GLY A 40 4.17 10.28 -1.84
CA GLY A 40 5.22 9.34 -1.41
C GLY A 40 6.35 9.13 -2.39
N VAL A 41 7.19 8.15 -2.05
CA VAL A 41 8.47 7.89 -2.73
C VAL A 41 8.29 7.43 -4.18
N LEU A 42 7.18 6.74 -4.52
CA LEU A 42 6.97 6.26 -5.89
C LEU A 42 6.88 7.40 -6.90
N VAL A 43 6.26 8.54 -6.53
CA VAL A 43 6.21 9.73 -7.39
C VAL A 43 7.60 10.32 -7.59
N ILE A 44 8.42 10.35 -6.54
CA ILE A 44 9.80 10.84 -6.57
C ILE A 44 10.67 9.93 -7.45
N ALA A 45 10.59 8.63 -7.24
CA ALA A 45 11.33 7.62 -8.03
C ALA A 45 10.98 7.72 -9.52
N ARG A 46 9.70 7.95 -9.85
CA ARG A 46 9.22 8.20 -11.21
C ARG A 46 9.83 9.48 -11.79
N GLN A 47 9.79 10.59 -11.07
CA GLN A 47 10.31 11.88 -11.52
C GLN A 47 11.82 11.83 -11.79
N GLN A 48 12.56 11.10 -10.95
CA GLN A 48 14.01 10.93 -11.11
C GLN A 48 14.38 9.81 -12.08
N ALA A 49 13.40 9.07 -12.61
CA ALA A 49 13.61 7.89 -13.46
C ALA A 49 14.55 6.86 -12.79
N VAL A 50 14.40 6.65 -11.47
CA VAL A 50 15.31 5.78 -10.69
C VAL A 50 15.23 4.34 -11.18
N LEU A 51 14.01 3.83 -11.37
CA LEU A 51 13.79 2.45 -11.79
C LEU A 51 14.13 2.28 -13.27
N GLU A 52 13.77 3.22 -14.13
CA GLU A 52 14.11 3.19 -15.54
C GLU A 52 15.62 3.09 -15.76
N LYS A 53 16.41 3.92 -15.06
CA LYS A 53 17.87 3.88 -15.12
C LYS A 53 18.44 2.54 -14.62
N ARG A 54 17.88 2.01 -13.54
CA ARG A 54 18.31 0.74 -12.93
C ARG A 54 18.09 -0.47 -13.83
N PHE A 55 17.00 -0.46 -14.58
CA PHE A 55 16.59 -1.59 -15.43
C PHE A 55 16.98 -1.43 -16.92
N ALA A 56 17.51 -0.27 -17.33
CA ALA A 56 17.83 0.04 -18.72
C ALA A 56 18.76 -0.98 -19.40
N ALA A 57 19.85 -1.40 -18.73
CA ALA A 57 20.82 -2.35 -19.28
C ALA A 57 20.21 -3.74 -19.60
N ARG A 58 19.11 -4.10 -18.95
CA ARG A 58 18.37 -5.35 -19.18
C ARG A 58 17.18 -5.17 -20.11
N GLN A 59 16.96 -3.97 -20.62
CA GLN A 59 15.83 -3.62 -21.49
C GLN A 59 14.46 -3.96 -20.86
N ILE A 60 14.36 -3.82 -19.52
CA ILE A 60 13.10 -3.98 -18.79
C ILE A 60 12.45 -2.60 -18.67
N GLY A 61 11.27 -2.44 -19.25
CA GLY A 61 10.48 -1.21 -19.17
C GLY A 61 9.87 -1.02 -17.78
N ILE A 62 9.61 0.24 -17.40
CA ILE A 62 8.85 0.59 -16.19
C ILE A 62 7.57 1.29 -16.64
N LYS A 63 6.43 0.74 -16.23
CA LYS A 63 5.11 1.33 -16.49
C LYS A 63 4.49 1.82 -15.20
N TRP A 64 4.22 3.11 -15.13
CA TRP A 64 3.58 3.73 -13.98
C TRP A 64 2.06 3.84 -14.18
N ILE A 65 1.29 3.40 -13.18
CA ILE A 65 -0.17 3.38 -13.20
C ILE A 65 -0.69 4.14 -11.98
N GLU A 66 -1.43 5.23 -12.21
CA GLU A 66 -1.96 6.06 -11.13
C GLU A 66 -3.28 5.50 -10.59
N PHE A 67 -3.42 5.54 -9.25
CA PHE A 67 -4.63 5.17 -8.53
C PHE A 67 -5.04 6.28 -7.57
N THR A 68 -6.34 6.43 -7.35
CA THR A 68 -6.89 7.43 -6.42
C THR A 68 -6.73 7.04 -4.95
N SER A 69 -6.59 5.73 -4.66
CA SER A 69 -6.47 5.17 -3.30
C SER A 69 -5.91 3.75 -3.30
N GLY A 70 -5.63 3.23 -2.11
CA GLY A 70 -5.04 1.89 -1.94
C GLY A 70 -5.92 0.72 -2.37
N PRO A 71 -7.23 0.68 -2.04
CA PRO A 71 -8.07 -0.46 -2.40
C PRO A 71 -8.05 -0.81 -3.88
N PRO A 72 -8.35 0.09 -4.85
CA PRO A 72 -8.32 -0.25 -6.27
C PRO A 72 -6.92 -0.59 -6.78
N LEU A 73 -5.84 -0.07 -6.16
CA LEU A 73 -4.48 -0.49 -6.48
C LEU A 73 -4.25 -1.96 -6.14
N LEU A 74 -4.68 -2.41 -4.95
CA LEU A 74 -4.50 -3.80 -4.53
C LEU A 74 -5.43 -4.77 -5.28
N GLU A 75 -6.60 -4.34 -5.72
CA GLU A 75 -7.46 -5.12 -6.63
C GLU A 75 -6.73 -5.36 -7.96
N ALA A 76 -6.17 -4.31 -8.58
CA ALA A 76 -5.37 -4.42 -9.80
C ALA A 76 -4.11 -5.27 -9.60
N MET A 77 -3.45 -5.17 -8.44
CA MET A 77 -2.30 -5.99 -8.08
C MET A 77 -2.69 -7.46 -7.90
N SER A 78 -3.81 -7.74 -7.26
CA SER A 78 -4.28 -9.11 -7.02
C SER A 78 -4.49 -9.90 -8.30
N ILE A 79 -5.01 -9.24 -9.34
CA ILE A 79 -5.23 -9.86 -10.68
C ILE A 79 -4.02 -9.78 -11.60
N GLY A 80 -2.87 -9.32 -11.10
CA GLY A 80 -1.62 -9.22 -11.87
C GLY A 80 -1.58 -8.08 -12.89
N SER A 81 -2.42 -7.04 -12.78
CA SER A 81 -2.35 -5.84 -13.61
C SER A 81 -1.32 -4.82 -13.10
N VAL A 82 -0.90 -4.94 -11.85
CA VAL A 82 0.15 -4.19 -11.16
C VAL A 82 1.09 -5.18 -10.50
N ASP A 83 2.40 -4.97 -10.60
CA ASP A 83 3.42 -5.85 -10.02
C ASP A 83 3.84 -5.39 -8.62
N LEU A 84 4.06 -4.09 -8.44
CA LEU A 84 4.40 -3.49 -7.14
C LEU A 84 3.63 -2.17 -6.96
N GLY A 85 3.45 -1.77 -5.70
CA GLY A 85 2.83 -0.50 -5.37
C GLY A 85 2.89 -0.18 -3.88
N SER A 86 2.45 1.04 -3.50
CA SER A 86 2.44 1.47 -2.12
C SER A 86 1.04 1.87 -1.66
N VAL A 87 0.69 1.45 -0.45
CA VAL A 87 -0.60 1.73 0.19
C VAL A 87 -0.42 1.95 1.70
N GLY A 88 -1.44 2.46 2.38
CA GLY A 88 -1.46 2.53 3.84
C GLY A 88 -1.70 1.17 4.51
N ASP A 89 -1.98 1.19 5.80
CA ASP A 89 -2.16 0.02 6.65
C ASP A 89 -3.38 -0.84 6.32
N THR A 90 -4.51 -0.22 6.04
CA THR A 90 -5.81 -0.91 5.95
C THR A 90 -6.05 -1.66 4.64
N PRO A 91 -5.70 -1.14 3.44
CA PRO A 91 -5.95 -1.85 2.19
C PRO A 91 -5.40 -3.28 2.16
N PRO A 92 -4.19 -3.59 2.66
CA PRO A 92 -3.67 -4.96 2.69
C PRO A 92 -4.48 -5.91 3.59
N ILE A 93 -5.10 -5.39 4.65
CA ILE A 93 -5.94 -6.17 5.57
C ILE A 93 -7.18 -6.68 4.82
N PHE A 94 -7.86 -5.78 4.10
CA PHE A 94 -9.01 -6.16 3.28
C PHE A 94 -8.61 -7.11 2.15
N ALA A 95 -7.50 -6.83 1.48
CA ALA A 95 -6.96 -7.66 0.42
C ALA A 95 -6.65 -9.09 0.92
N GLN A 96 -5.97 -9.22 2.06
CA GLN A 96 -5.65 -10.52 2.67
C GLN A 96 -6.93 -11.26 3.11
N ALA A 97 -7.89 -10.57 3.72
CA ALA A 97 -9.17 -11.17 4.12
C ALA A 97 -9.96 -11.69 2.91
N ALA A 98 -9.81 -11.06 1.74
CA ALA A 98 -10.36 -11.49 0.46
C ALA A 98 -9.48 -12.52 -0.29
N ASN A 99 -8.40 -13.03 0.32
CA ASN A 99 -7.42 -13.94 -0.27
C ASN A 99 -6.74 -13.38 -1.55
N ALA A 100 -6.51 -12.06 -1.61
CA ALA A 100 -5.82 -11.43 -2.72
C ALA A 100 -4.39 -11.94 -2.88
N ASN A 101 -3.93 -11.99 -4.13
CA ASN A 101 -2.60 -12.51 -4.49
C ASN A 101 -1.50 -11.47 -4.30
N VAL A 102 -1.29 -11.03 -3.04
CA VAL A 102 -0.35 -9.96 -2.68
C VAL A 102 0.59 -10.37 -1.55
N LEU A 103 1.77 -9.71 -1.47
CA LEU A 103 2.76 -9.87 -0.40
C LEU A 103 3.24 -8.49 0.08
N TYR A 104 3.47 -8.34 1.39
CA TYR A 104 4.22 -7.22 1.94
C TYR A 104 5.71 -7.39 1.62
N VAL A 105 6.31 -6.45 0.92
CA VAL A 105 7.73 -6.50 0.53
C VAL A 105 8.60 -5.46 1.22
N ALA A 106 8.03 -4.33 1.67
CA ALA A 106 8.70 -3.33 2.50
C ALA A 106 7.69 -2.52 3.32
N GLY A 107 8.17 -1.80 4.32
CA GLY A 107 7.38 -0.94 5.19
C GLY A 107 7.97 0.46 5.34
N SER A 108 7.11 1.40 5.74
CA SER A 108 7.47 2.78 6.07
C SER A 108 6.54 3.29 7.17
N ARG A 109 7.02 4.19 8.03
CA ARG A 109 6.19 4.79 9.08
C ARG A 109 5.28 5.87 8.51
N ILE A 110 4.04 5.95 8.98
CA ILE A 110 3.16 7.09 8.77
C ILE A 110 3.48 8.16 9.83
N THR A 111 3.38 9.42 9.41
CA THR A 111 3.60 10.61 10.24
C THR A 111 2.36 11.50 10.24
N ASN A 112 2.53 12.81 10.47
CA ASN A 112 1.42 13.78 10.56
C ASN A 112 0.70 14.10 9.23
N GLY A 113 0.99 13.35 8.17
CA GLY A 113 0.38 13.53 6.84
C GLY A 113 -1.01 12.90 6.68
N GLN A 114 -1.72 12.62 7.78
CA GLN A 114 -3.06 12.01 7.76
C GLN A 114 -3.82 12.38 9.03
N GLY A 115 -5.14 12.56 8.92
CA GLY A 115 -5.98 12.90 10.07
C GLY A 115 -7.42 13.16 9.66
N ILE A 116 -8.16 13.80 10.57
CA ILE A 116 -9.54 14.24 10.34
C ILE A 116 -9.59 15.76 10.32
N LEU A 117 -10.21 16.31 9.28
CA LEU A 117 -10.51 17.72 9.10
C LEU A 117 -11.98 17.99 9.41
N VAL A 118 -12.23 19.18 9.91
CA VAL A 118 -13.57 19.79 10.00
C VAL A 118 -13.49 21.21 9.46
N ALA A 119 -14.62 21.80 9.03
CA ALA A 119 -14.63 23.19 8.58
C ALA A 119 -14.17 24.12 9.72
N ALA A 120 -13.47 25.22 9.37
CA ALA A 120 -12.93 26.16 10.37
C ALA A 120 -14.03 26.72 11.30
N ASN A 121 -15.21 26.99 10.75
CA ASN A 121 -16.38 27.48 11.47
C ASN A 121 -17.28 26.37 12.06
N SER A 122 -16.90 25.08 11.91
CA SER A 122 -17.65 23.94 12.43
C SER A 122 -17.82 24.02 13.95
N SER A 123 -18.97 23.59 14.45
CA SER A 123 -19.23 23.40 15.88
C SER A 123 -18.50 22.18 16.48
N ILE A 124 -18.00 21.27 15.66
CA ILE A 124 -17.20 20.10 16.09
C ILE A 124 -15.88 20.62 16.65
N ARG A 125 -15.63 20.56 17.96
CA ARG A 125 -14.41 21.04 18.62
C ARG A 125 -13.53 19.90 19.13
N THR A 126 -14.16 18.80 19.51
CA THR A 126 -13.53 17.59 20.04
C THR A 126 -13.89 16.36 19.22
N ILE A 127 -13.16 15.27 19.40
CA ILE A 127 -13.48 14.00 18.73
C ILE A 127 -14.82 13.40 19.18
N ALA A 128 -15.29 13.73 20.38
CA ALA A 128 -16.61 13.32 20.87
C ALA A 128 -17.78 13.99 20.11
N ASP A 129 -17.56 15.18 19.56
CA ASP A 129 -18.55 15.90 18.75
C ASP A 129 -18.81 15.26 17.38
N LEU A 130 -18.05 14.21 17.02
CA LEU A 130 -18.31 13.41 15.81
C LEU A 130 -19.59 12.58 15.91
N LYS A 131 -20.15 12.42 17.12
CA LYS A 131 -21.42 11.71 17.31
C LYS A 131 -22.55 12.34 16.48
N GLY A 132 -23.23 11.48 15.67
CA GLY A 132 -24.31 11.89 14.76
C GLY A 132 -23.83 12.65 13.51
N LYS A 133 -22.52 12.77 13.24
CA LYS A 133 -21.98 13.52 12.09
C LYS A 133 -21.74 12.65 10.88
N ARG A 134 -21.82 13.28 9.70
CA ARG A 134 -21.45 12.68 8.41
C ARG A 134 -19.94 12.77 8.27
N VAL A 135 -19.26 11.62 8.33
CA VAL A 135 -17.80 11.53 8.22
C VAL A 135 -17.44 10.94 6.88
N GLY A 136 -16.79 11.74 6.03
CA GLY A 136 -16.33 11.35 4.70
C GLY A 136 -14.96 10.67 4.75
N PHE A 137 -14.81 9.54 4.09
CA PHE A 137 -13.53 8.83 3.92
C PHE A 137 -13.64 7.71 2.87
N THR A 138 -12.49 7.22 2.39
CA THR A 138 -12.47 6.07 1.48
C THR A 138 -12.56 4.76 2.26
N LYS A 139 -13.59 3.94 1.99
CA LYS A 139 -13.78 2.63 2.61
C LYS A 139 -12.56 1.73 2.36
N GLY A 140 -12.06 1.07 3.41
CA GLY A 140 -10.92 0.17 3.31
C GLY A 140 -9.55 0.86 3.14
N SER A 141 -9.47 2.20 3.19
CA SER A 141 -8.22 2.96 3.19
C SER A 141 -7.67 3.16 4.60
N SER A 142 -6.44 3.70 4.73
CA SER A 142 -5.88 4.09 6.01
C SER A 142 -6.73 5.13 6.75
N ALA A 143 -7.43 6.02 6.03
CA ALA A 143 -8.37 6.97 6.63
C ALA A 143 -9.53 6.27 7.34
N HIS A 144 -9.96 5.09 6.86
CA HIS A 144 -10.97 4.29 7.56
C HIS A 144 -10.46 3.83 8.94
N ASN A 145 -9.19 3.37 9.06
CA ASN A 145 -8.59 3.04 10.35
C ASN A 145 -8.49 4.27 11.26
N VAL A 146 -8.12 5.44 10.72
CA VAL A 146 -8.07 6.69 11.51
C VAL A 146 -9.43 7.04 12.08
N VAL A 147 -10.51 6.92 11.30
CA VAL A 147 -11.88 7.14 11.79
C VAL A 147 -12.19 6.21 12.95
N ILE A 148 -11.98 4.90 12.78
CA ILE A 148 -12.28 3.91 13.82
C ILE A 148 -11.45 4.17 15.09
N ALA A 149 -10.14 4.39 14.95
CA ALA A 149 -9.26 4.67 16.08
C ALA A 149 -9.67 5.99 16.82
N THR A 150 -10.14 6.99 16.08
CA THR A 150 -10.65 8.23 16.66
C THR A 150 -11.93 8.00 17.45
N LEU A 151 -12.86 7.21 16.90
CA LEU A 151 -14.12 6.87 17.60
C LEU A 151 -13.83 6.06 18.87
N GLU A 152 -12.98 5.03 18.80
CA GLU A 152 -12.56 4.25 19.99
C GLU A 152 -11.96 5.16 21.08
N LYS A 153 -11.08 6.09 20.70
CA LYS A 153 -10.49 7.06 21.64
C LYS A 153 -11.52 7.99 22.27
N ALA A 154 -12.60 8.31 21.53
CA ALA A 154 -13.70 9.13 22.03
C ALA A 154 -14.73 8.34 22.86
N GLY A 155 -14.60 7.01 22.98
CA GLY A 155 -15.62 6.15 23.57
C GLY A 155 -16.87 6.00 22.70
N LEU A 156 -16.75 6.26 21.39
CA LEU A 156 -17.81 6.13 20.41
C LEU A 156 -17.66 4.81 19.62
N THR A 157 -18.77 4.39 19.04
CA THR A 157 -18.83 3.24 18.12
C THR A 157 -18.93 3.70 16.67
N TYR A 158 -18.78 2.76 15.74
CA TYR A 158 -18.94 3.06 14.31
C TYR A 158 -20.37 3.47 13.94
N GLU A 159 -21.36 3.02 14.72
CA GLU A 159 -22.79 3.33 14.58
C GLU A 159 -23.13 4.75 15.07
N ASP A 160 -22.24 5.38 15.85
CA ASP A 160 -22.44 6.75 16.34
C ASP A 160 -22.18 7.82 15.26
N ILE A 161 -21.70 7.45 14.06
CA ILE A 161 -21.50 8.36 12.94
C ILE A 161 -22.32 7.92 11.72
N THR A 162 -22.44 8.80 10.73
CA THR A 162 -22.92 8.47 9.38
C THR A 162 -21.71 8.41 8.44
N PRO A 163 -21.17 7.21 8.12
CA PRO A 163 -20.05 7.11 7.20
C PRO A 163 -20.48 7.46 5.78
N VAL A 164 -19.70 8.32 5.11
CA VAL A 164 -19.90 8.70 3.71
C VAL A 164 -18.68 8.23 2.91
N TYR A 165 -18.85 7.21 2.09
CA TYR A 165 -17.74 6.60 1.35
C TYR A 165 -17.49 7.36 0.04
N LEU A 166 -16.37 8.09 0.02
CA LEU A 166 -15.95 8.91 -1.12
C LEU A 166 -14.47 8.67 -1.43
N THR A 167 -14.11 8.80 -2.70
CA THR A 167 -12.69 8.91 -3.07
C THR A 167 -12.15 10.27 -2.62
N PRO A 168 -10.83 10.46 -2.41
CA PRO A 168 -10.31 11.76 -2.00
C PRO A 168 -10.66 12.92 -2.96
N PRO A 169 -10.63 12.74 -4.30
CA PRO A 169 -11.09 13.77 -5.24
C PRO A 169 -12.56 14.17 -5.07
N ASP A 170 -13.44 13.20 -4.76
CA ASP A 170 -14.89 13.46 -4.58
C ASP A 170 -15.19 14.04 -3.20
N ALA A 171 -14.43 13.64 -2.18
CA ALA A 171 -14.60 14.10 -0.81
C ALA A 171 -14.24 15.58 -0.63
N GLY A 172 -13.27 16.10 -1.37
CA GLY A 172 -12.87 17.51 -1.29
C GLY A 172 -14.02 18.48 -1.55
N PRO A 173 -14.71 18.41 -2.71
CA PRO A 173 -15.91 19.21 -2.97
C PRO A 173 -17.04 18.98 -1.95
N ALA A 174 -17.27 17.72 -1.53
CA ALA A 174 -18.29 17.39 -0.52
C ALA A 174 -17.98 18.01 0.84
N PHE A 175 -16.71 18.12 1.20
CA PHE A 175 -16.27 18.81 2.42
C PHE A 175 -16.46 20.34 2.30
N ALA A 176 -16.04 20.91 1.16
CA ALA A 176 -16.12 22.35 0.94
C ALA A 176 -17.56 22.88 0.92
N ASN A 177 -18.52 22.10 0.41
CA ASN A 177 -19.94 22.50 0.36
C ASN A 177 -20.77 22.03 1.57
N GLY A 178 -20.14 21.38 2.56
CA GLY A 178 -20.81 20.90 3.78
C GLY A 178 -21.69 19.66 3.60
N SER A 179 -21.53 18.90 2.51
CA SER A 179 -22.19 17.60 2.33
C SER A 179 -21.66 16.54 3.30
N ILE A 180 -20.44 16.70 3.80
CA ILE A 180 -19.86 15.96 4.94
C ILE A 180 -19.42 16.95 6.01
N ASP A 181 -19.53 16.54 7.28
CA ASP A 181 -19.24 17.39 8.44
C ASP A 181 -17.77 17.27 8.89
N ALA A 182 -17.16 16.12 8.62
CA ALA A 182 -15.76 15.83 8.86
C ALA A 182 -15.18 15.00 7.69
N TRP A 183 -13.89 15.17 7.43
CA TRP A 183 -13.18 14.47 6.34
C TRP A 183 -11.91 13.82 6.85
N ALA A 184 -11.86 12.48 6.84
CA ALA A 184 -10.67 11.73 7.14
C ALA A 184 -9.93 11.42 5.83
N VAL A 185 -8.65 11.83 5.75
CA VAL A 185 -7.87 11.74 4.51
C VAL A 185 -6.36 11.87 4.80
N TRP A 186 -5.55 11.58 3.81
CA TRP A 186 -4.08 11.68 3.81
C TRP A 186 -3.58 12.74 2.81
N ASP A 187 -2.32 13.17 2.99
CA ASP A 187 -1.67 14.12 2.08
C ASP A 187 -1.53 13.56 0.65
N PRO A 188 -1.66 14.40 -0.38
CA PRO A 188 -1.76 15.86 -0.30
C PRO A 188 -3.18 16.40 -0.01
N TYR A 189 -4.20 15.54 -0.04
CA TYR A 189 -5.60 15.96 0.18
C TYR A 189 -5.84 16.54 1.57
N PHE A 190 -5.12 16.04 2.59
CA PHE A 190 -5.19 16.58 3.95
C PHE A 190 -4.70 18.03 3.99
N ALA A 191 -3.56 18.32 3.34
CA ALA A 191 -3.05 19.68 3.21
C ALA A 191 -3.92 20.55 2.27
N ILE A 192 -4.54 19.98 1.22
CA ILE A 192 -5.51 20.70 0.38
C ILE A 192 -6.70 21.16 1.22
N GLY A 193 -7.29 20.25 2.00
CA GLY A 193 -8.42 20.56 2.87
C GLY A 193 -8.10 21.66 3.88
N GLU A 194 -6.91 21.61 4.48
CA GLU A 194 -6.43 22.61 5.42
C GLU A 194 -6.15 23.98 4.75
N LYS A 195 -5.45 24.00 3.63
CA LYS A 195 -4.93 25.24 3.02
C LYS A 195 -5.89 25.90 2.02
N ARG A 196 -6.71 25.10 1.34
CA ARG A 196 -7.54 25.56 0.21
C ARG A 196 -9.03 25.46 0.45
N GLN A 197 -9.47 24.72 1.45
CA GLN A 197 -10.89 24.47 1.71
C GLN A 197 -11.32 24.93 3.11
N SER A 198 -10.57 25.83 3.74
CA SER A 198 -10.86 26.39 5.07
C SER A 198 -11.09 25.29 6.11
N GLY A 199 -10.39 24.16 5.99
CA GLY A 199 -10.42 23.09 6.96
C GLY A 199 -9.48 23.38 8.13
N ARG A 200 -9.83 22.89 9.32
CA ARG A 200 -8.91 22.78 10.45
C ARG A 200 -8.76 21.32 10.86
N ILE A 201 -7.59 20.98 11.35
CA ILE A 201 -7.31 19.64 11.88
C ILE A 201 -8.10 19.46 13.17
N LEU A 202 -8.95 18.43 13.22
CA LEU A 202 -9.60 17.96 14.43
C LEU A 202 -8.65 17.05 15.22
N ILE A 203 -7.99 16.11 14.51
CA ILE A 203 -7.01 15.19 15.09
C ILE A 203 -6.06 14.66 14.01
N ASN A 204 -4.79 14.47 14.36
CA ASN A 204 -3.84 13.75 13.49
C ASN A 204 -3.90 12.24 13.76
N ALA A 205 -3.60 11.45 12.74
CA ALA A 205 -3.59 9.99 12.86
C ALA A 205 -2.63 9.47 13.93
N VAL A 206 -1.46 10.09 14.08
CA VAL A 206 -0.44 9.70 15.08
C VAL A 206 -0.92 9.84 16.54
N ASP A 207 -1.94 10.66 16.78
CA ASP A 207 -2.51 10.87 18.09
C ASP A 207 -3.53 9.78 18.49
N VAL A 208 -3.97 8.97 17.52
CA VAL A 208 -5.01 7.93 17.72
C VAL A 208 -4.55 6.52 17.36
N ALA A 209 -3.59 6.39 16.43
CA ALA A 209 -3.09 5.08 15.99
C ALA A 209 -1.62 5.14 15.61
N LYS A 210 -0.86 4.12 16.01
CA LYS A 210 0.44 3.84 15.42
C LYS A 210 0.18 3.04 14.15
N THR A 211 0.52 3.60 13.00
CA THR A 211 0.28 2.98 11.70
C THR A 211 1.52 3.01 10.83
N ASN A 212 1.52 2.18 9.79
CA ASN A 212 2.60 2.10 8.81
C ASN A 212 2.01 2.24 7.40
N SER A 213 2.84 2.61 6.45
CA SER A 213 2.58 2.38 5.04
C SER A 213 3.36 1.17 4.57
N PHE A 214 2.90 0.56 3.50
CA PHE A 214 3.49 -0.66 2.98
C PHE A 214 3.75 -0.55 1.49
N TYR A 215 4.82 -1.20 1.06
CA TYR A 215 5.05 -1.58 -0.31
C TYR A 215 4.65 -3.03 -0.46
N LEU A 216 3.77 -3.29 -1.42
CA LEU A 216 3.30 -4.62 -1.73
C LEU A 216 3.70 -5.01 -3.16
N ALA A 217 3.75 -6.31 -3.38
CA ALA A 217 3.92 -6.88 -4.71
C ALA A 217 2.86 -7.95 -4.98
N ASN A 218 2.52 -8.13 -6.24
CA ASN A 218 1.81 -9.33 -6.67
C ASN A 218 2.66 -10.55 -6.30
N ARG A 219 2.06 -11.56 -5.67
CA ARG A 219 2.76 -12.74 -5.14
C ARG A 219 3.50 -13.51 -6.21
N ASP A 220 2.85 -13.74 -7.36
CA ASP A 220 3.45 -14.51 -8.45
C ASP A 220 4.63 -13.77 -9.04
N PHE A 221 4.50 -12.45 -9.24
CA PHE A 221 5.60 -11.59 -9.67
C PHE A 221 6.77 -11.65 -8.70
N ALA A 222 6.52 -11.39 -7.39
CA ALA A 222 7.58 -11.35 -6.38
C ALA A 222 8.32 -12.68 -6.23
N ASN A 223 7.63 -13.81 -6.40
CA ASN A 223 8.23 -15.14 -6.31
C ASN A 223 8.95 -15.55 -7.61
N ALA A 224 8.44 -15.14 -8.77
CA ALA A 224 9.07 -15.40 -10.06
C ALA A 224 10.30 -14.51 -10.29
N TYR A 225 10.25 -13.24 -9.89
CA TYR A 225 11.27 -12.22 -10.16
C TYR A 225 11.86 -11.66 -8.87
N VAL A 226 12.42 -12.55 -8.02
CA VAL A 226 12.98 -12.22 -6.69
C VAL A 226 14.05 -11.13 -6.77
N LYS A 227 14.96 -11.25 -7.74
CA LYS A 227 16.05 -10.27 -7.95
C LYS A 227 15.49 -8.91 -8.32
N GLU A 228 14.58 -8.85 -9.28
CA GLU A 228 13.97 -7.62 -9.77
C GLU A 228 13.13 -6.96 -8.68
N THR A 229 12.40 -7.74 -7.89
CA THR A 229 11.63 -7.24 -6.75
C THR A 229 12.54 -6.57 -5.72
N ARG A 230 13.68 -7.18 -5.37
CA ARG A 230 14.68 -6.57 -4.47
C ARG A 230 15.26 -5.28 -5.08
N GLU A 231 15.64 -5.31 -6.34
CA GLU A 231 16.20 -4.14 -7.02
C GLU A 231 15.22 -2.97 -7.11
N VAL A 232 13.92 -3.23 -7.26
CA VAL A 232 12.88 -2.19 -7.15
C VAL A 232 12.89 -1.60 -5.75
N ILE A 233 12.86 -2.43 -4.70
CA ILE A 233 12.86 -1.97 -3.30
C ILE A 233 14.12 -1.15 -3.01
N ASP A 234 15.30 -1.60 -3.46
CA ASP A 234 16.58 -0.91 -3.29
C ASP A 234 16.57 0.47 -3.97
N GLY A 235 16.06 0.55 -5.21
CA GLY A 235 15.89 1.81 -5.92
C GLY A 235 14.93 2.77 -5.23
N LEU A 236 13.82 2.25 -4.70
CA LEU A 236 12.89 3.05 -3.91
C LEU A 236 13.50 3.52 -2.60
N ALA A 237 14.30 2.69 -1.93
CA ALA A 237 15.02 3.06 -0.70
C ALA A 237 16.09 4.13 -0.97
N GLU A 238 16.73 4.11 -2.14
CA GLU A 238 17.64 5.17 -2.60
C GLU A 238 16.89 6.49 -2.80
N ALA A 239 15.79 6.49 -3.55
CA ALA A 239 14.94 7.66 -3.73
C ALA A 239 14.39 8.19 -2.40
N ALA A 240 14.07 7.30 -1.46
CA ALA A 240 13.59 7.64 -0.13
C ALA A 240 14.64 8.40 0.70
N ARG A 241 15.89 7.92 0.71
CA ARG A 241 17.00 8.61 1.40
C ARG A 241 17.27 10.01 0.80
N TRP A 242 17.25 10.10 -0.53
CA TRP A 242 17.37 11.39 -1.18
C TRP A 242 16.22 12.33 -0.78
N ALA A 243 14.98 11.82 -0.76
CA ALA A 243 13.80 12.59 -0.40
C ALA A 243 13.84 13.14 1.03
N GLU A 244 14.34 12.37 1.99
CA GLU A 244 14.50 12.85 3.38
C GLU A 244 15.47 14.06 3.47
N ALA A 245 16.50 14.08 2.64
CA ALA A 245 17.51 15.13 2.64
C ALA A 245 17.12 16.36 1.78
N ASN A 246 16.14 16.23 0.87
CA ASN A 246 15.84 17.23 -0.18
C ASN A 246 14.34 17.56 -0.24
N ARG A 247 13.74 17.95 0.91
CA ARG A 247 12.27 18.12 1.04
C ARG A 247 11.69 19.22 0.17
N ALA A 248 12.44 20.30 -0.09
CA ALA A 248 11.99 21.38 -0.97
C ALA A 248 11.91 20.92 -2.44
N GLU A 249 12.91 20.17 -2.89
CA GLU A 249 12.96 19.58 -4.23
C GLU A 249 11.85 18.51 -4.38
N VAL A 250 11.59 17.74 -3.32
CA VAL A 250 10.47 16.80 -3.25
C VAL A 250 9.14 17.51 -3.44
N ALA A 251 8.90 18.61 -2.72
CA ALA A 251 7.68 19.39 -2.87
C ALA A 251 7.50 19.91 -4.32
N SER A 252 8.58 20.41 -4.92
CA SER A 252 8.59 20.88 -6.31
C SER A 252 8.31 19.75 -7.30
N ALA A 253 8.94 18.59 -7.12
CA ALA A 253 8.74 17.41 -7.95
C ALA A 253 7.30 16.87 -7.85
N LEU A 254 6.78 16.78 -6.64
CA LEU A 254 5.39 16.36 -6.39
C LEU A 254 4.38 17.34 -7.03
N ALA A 255 4.61 18.65 -6.91
CA ALA A 255 3.76 19.67 -7.52
C ALA A 255 3.73 19.52 -9.06
N ALA A 256 4.90 19.36 -9.69
CA ALA A 256 5.02 19.22 -11.14
C ALA A 256 4.29 17.98 -11.69
N ILE A 257 4.39 16.83 -10.99
CA ILE A 257 3.79 15.58 -11.48
C ILE A 257 2.30 15.48 -11.16
N THR A 258 1.90 15.94 -9.97
CA THR A 258 0.53 15.73 -9.48
C THR A 258 -0.43 16.87 -9.81
N GLY A 259 0.09 18.02 -10.24
CA GLY A 259 -0.69 19.24 -10.44
C GLY A 259 -1.20 19.89 -9.15
N VAL A 260 -0.77 19.39 -7.99
CA VAL A 260 -1.13 19.97 -6.67
C VAL A 260 -0.21 21.20 -6.42
N PRO A 261 -0.77 22.34 -5.97
CA PRO A 261 0.02 23.55 -5.75
C PRO A 261 1.24 23.35 -4.85
N LEU A 262 2.33 24.06 -5.15
CA LEU A 262 3.62 23.91 -4.45
C LEU A 262 3.50 24.18 -2.95
N GLU A 263 2.71 25.18 -2.53
CA GLU A 263 2.51 25.49 -1.11
C GLU A 263 1.85 24.31 -0.35
N VAL A 264 0.96 23.59 -1.00
CA VAL A 264 0.32 22.39 -0.44
C VAL A 264 1.31 21.23 -0.37
N GLN A 265 2.06 21.00 -1.45
CA GLN A 265 3.07 19.95 -1.49
C GLN A 265 4.22 20.20 -0.51
N THR A 266 4.57 21.47 -0.24
CA THR A 266 5.55 21.84 0.79
C THR A 266 5.09 21.40 2.18
N VAL A 267 3.82 21.61 2.51
CA VAL A 267 3.25 21.13 3.78
C VAL A 267 3.27 19.60 3.84
N ALA A 268 2.83 18.94 2.78
CA ALA A 268 2.79 17.47 2.70
C ALA A 268 4.21 16.86 2.81
N ALA A 269 5.18 17.37 2.07
CA ALA A 269 6.57 16.90 2.10
C ALA A 269 7.21 17.07 3.49
N ASN A 270 6.91 18.17 4.20
CA ASN A 270 7.44 18.41 5.55
C ASN A 270 6.80 17.50 6.63
N ARG A 271 5.60 16.99 6.39
CA ARG A 271 4.91 16.03 7.27
C ARG A 271 5.33 14.59 7.02
N ALA A 272 5.76 14.27 5.80
CA ALA A 272 6.07 12.90 5.40
C ALA A 272 7.32 12.35 6.09
N SER A 273 7.37 11.02 6.26
CA SER A 273 8.60 10.24 6.34
C SER A 273 8.72 9.44 5.05
N PHE A 274 9.86 9.54 4.40
CA PHE A 274 10.11 8.83 3.14
C PHE A 274 10.84 7.51 3.33
N LEU A 275 11.42 7.26 4.53
CA LEU A 275 12.24 6.08 4.80
C LEU A 275 11.48 4.78 4.54
N ILE A 276 12.14 3.89 3.80
CA ILE A 276 11.68 2.53 3.48
C ILE A 276 12.62 1.53 4.15
N GLY A 277 12.05 0.51 4.76
CA GLY A 277 12.79 -0.56 5.41
C GLY A 277 12.08 -1.90 5.36
N PRO A 278 12.67 -2.94 5.94
CA PRO A 278 12.06 -4.25 6.01
C PRO A 278 10.77 -4.23 6.86
N VAL A 279 9.88 -5.18 6.60
CA VAL A 279 8.70 -5.42 7.45
C VAL A 279 9.15 -6.16 8.71
N THR A 280 9.49 -5.40 9.76
CA THR A 280 9.96 -5.93 11.04
C THR A 280 8.85 -6.57 11.86
N ASP A 281 9.21 -7.33 12.91
CA ASP A 281 8.22 -7.91 13.83
C ASP A 281 7.39 -6.83 14.55
N GLU A 282 7.96 -5.66 14.85
CA GLU A 282 7.23 -4.52 15.40
C GLU A 282 6.15 -4.03 14.42
N ILE A 283 6.52 -3.89 13.13
CA ILE A 283 5.58 -3.49 12.07
C ILE A 283 4.48 -4.54 11.89
N VAL A 284 4.83 -5.83 11.89
CA VAL A 284 3.85 -6.93 11.81
C VAL A 284 2.89 -6.90 13.00
N THR A 285 3.40 -6.70 14.22
CA THR A 285 2.57 -6.62 15.43
C THR A 285 1.60 -5.45 15.38
N THR A 286 2.09 -4.28 14.95
CA THR A 286 1.24 -3.09 14.78
C THR A 286 0.14 -3.33 13.74
N GLN A 287 0.51 -3.92 12.60
CA GLN A 287 -0.42 -4.23 11.52
C GLN A 287 -1.45 -5.31 11.92
N GLN A 288 -1.02 -6.30 12.72
CA GLN A 288 -1.93 -7.32 13.27
C GLN A 288 -2.99 -6.69 14.18
N ALA A 289 -2.60 -5.74 15.03
CA ALA A 289 -3.55 -5.04 15.89
C ALA A 289 -4.62 -4.28 15.08
N VAL A 290 -4.27 -3.71 13.93
CA VAL A 290 -5.24 -3.11 13.01
C VAL A 290 -6.16 -4.18 12.42
N ALA A 291 -5.62 -5.31 11.97
CA ALA A 291 -6.41 -6.42 11.44
C ALA A 291 -7.41 -6.98 12.45
N ASP A 292 -6.97 -7.18 13.71
CA ASP A 292 -7.81 -7.69 14.79
C ASP A 292 -8.94 -6.70 15.13
N ARG A 293 -8.64 -5.38 15.08
CA ARG A 293 -9.66 -4.32 15.23
C ARG A 293 -10.75 -4.44 14.15
N PHE A 294 -10.37 -4.55 12.88
CA PHE A 294 -11.31 -4.65 11.78
C PHE A 294 -12.14 -5.94 11.83
N HIS A 295 -11.55 -7.05 12.26
CA HIS A 295 -12.28 -8.31 12.47
C HIS A 295 -13.27 -8.20 13.64
N ARG A 296 -12.84 -7.66 14.79
CA ARG A 296 -13.70 -7.45 15.97
C ARG A 296 -14.94 -6.60 15.66
N LEU A 297 -14.80 -5.63 14.75
CA LEU A 297 -15.89 -4.77 14.29
C LEU A 297 -16.72 -5.37 13.14
N GLY A 298 -16.45 -6.61 12.73
CA GLY A 298 -17.15 -7.26 11.61
C GLY A 298 -16.89 -6.63 10.24
N LEU A 299 -15.85 -5.79 10.11
CA LEU A 299 -15.52 -5.09 8.87
C LEU A 299 -14.72 -5.97 7.89
N ILE A 300 -14.09 -7.02 8.37
CA ILE A 300 -13.57 -8.14 7.58
C ILE A 300 -14.23 -9.44 8.03
N PRO A 301 -14.51 -10.39 7.11
CA PRO A 301 -15.36 -11.55 7.38
C PRO A 301 -14.67 -12.66 8.19
N LYS A 302 -13.35 -12.65 8.30
CA LYS A 302 -12.54 -13.67 8.99
C LYS A 302 -11.29 -13.05 9.59
N PRO A 303 -10.74 -13.65 10.66
CA PRO A 303 -9.44 -13.23 11.18
C PRO A 303 -8.36 -13.55 10.13
N ILE A 304 -7.30 -12.74 10.14
CA ILE A 304 -6.13 -12.94 9.29
C ILE A 304 -4.87 -12.91 10.13
N THR A 305 -3.82 -13.58 9.66
CA THR A 305 -2.47 -13.52 10.22
C THR A 305 -1.59 -12.71 9.27
N VAL A 306 -1.26 -11.48 9.62
CA VAL A 306 -0.50 -10.56 8.75
C VAL A 306 0.82 -11.19 8.30
N ARG A 307 1.51 -11.93 9.19
CA ARG A 307 2.78 -12.60 8.90
C ARG A 307 2.72 -13.57 7.72
N ASP A 308 1.57 -14.16 7.42
CA ASP A 308 1.41 -15.17 6.36
C ASP A 308 1.67 -14.62 4.96
N ILE A 309 1.54 -13.31 4.78
CA ILE A 309 1.78 -12.64 3.50
C ILE A 309 2.98 -11.68 3.55
N VAL A 310 3.86 -11.80 4.54
CA VAL A 310 5.16 -11.11 4.53
C VAL A 310 6.11 -11.88 3.61
N TRP A 311 6.71 -11.20 2.67
CA TRP A 311 7.64 -11.78 1.70
C TRP A 311 8.94 -12.23 2.39
N ARG A 312 9.27 -13.51 2.29
CA ARG A 312 10.38 -14.12 3.05
C ARG A 312 11.77 -13.74 2.56
N HIS A 313 11.86 -13.10 1.39
CA HIS A 313 13.14 -12.70 0.79
C HIS A 313 13.56 -11.26 1.13
N THR A 314 12.88 -10.60 2.08
CA THR A 314 13.24 -9.24 2.55
C THR A 314 14.45 -9.24 3.48
N GLN A 315 14.86 -10.40 4.00
CA GLN A 315 15.96 -10.53 4.95
C GLN A 315 17.12 -11.30 4.31
N SER A 316 18.12 -10.59 3.84
CA SER A 316 19.47 -11.12 3.63
C SER A 316 20.47 -9.97 3.66
#